data_9a1db04f605c3abbca1f19112b468485
#
_entry.id   9a1db04f605c3abbca1f19112b468485
#
_cell.length_a   1.000
_cell.length_b   1.000
_cell.length_c   1.000
_cell.angle_alpha   90.00
_cell.angle_beta   90.00
_cell.angle_gamma   90.00
#
_symmetry.space_group_name_H-M   'P 1'
#
loop_
_entity.id
_entity.type
_entity.pdbx_description
1 polymer ?
#
loop_
_entity_poly.entity_id
_entity_poly.type
_entity_poly.pdbx_seq_one_letter_code
_entity_poly.pdbx_strand_id
1 'polypeptide(L)'
;GQMNDEVYNYTSFLQSKMYRRGVQCSHCHNAHSGKLKLDNSLVCGQCHSMEQFGSEAHTLHKASLTQVNCISCHMPVKNYMGHDERHDHSFRVPRPDLTVKYGTPNTCNSCHSNKTAAWAANVINMAFGPSRKYHFAEDLIPGSALNNQSEKHLNKLLADSAIPGIVRAAAMEYLSQIPSPAAHTQAIHYLTDSSHLLQYTALRALNRRALTGTDINAISLLLNNPVRAIRLAAAEVLTGINPSQLPEPFFSALQNATNELEKYFHFQTDFAQGNLQLADYYLRKQQYTEAIKYYRRSLAKDSLLVAARINLASVLSATGQNKKALKELLTSLKQQPQNDHIHYSLGLLYAELKDNNQAASYLQKAFAINKQNTRAIYNYGILMQGQQKWKEAEGAFKSGLAVNAQDTDVLYALSVLYLQQNKQPQARQTALQLKQLAPNNTNYAALYRQLGL
;
A
#
# COMPACT_ATOMS: atom_id res chain seq x y z
N GLY A 1 6.84 -9.82 -12.62
CA GLY A 1 6.13 -9.90 -13.55
C GLY A 1 5.43 -8.88 -14.41
N GLN A 2 4.43 -9.36 -15.11
CA GLN A 2 3.54 -8.48 -15.88
C GLN A 2 2.68 -7.67 -14.90
N MET A 3 2.37 -6.44 -15.26
CA MET A 3 1.45 -5.61 -14.51
C MET A 3 0.01 -6.08 -14.72
N ASN A 4 -0.79 -6.05 -13.66
CA ASN A 4 -2.17 -6.56 -13.71
C ASN A 4 -3.16 -5.52 -14.23
N ASP A 5 -2.85 -4.24 -14.12
CA ASP A 5 -3.69 -3.14 -14.53
C ASP A 5 -3.28 -2.56 -15.89
N GLU A 6 -4.10 -1.66 -16.40
CA GLU A 6 -3.76 -0.88 -17.58
C GLU A 6 -2.55 -0.01 -17.32
N VAL A 7 -1.45 -0.37 -17.97
CA VAL A 7 -0.20 0.34 -17.83
C VAL A 7 0.45 0.56 -19.18
N TYR A 8 1.11 1.68 -19.29
CA TYR A 8 1.97 1.94 -20.42
C TYR A 8 3.18 1.01 -20.40
N ASN A 9 3.66 0.63 -21.56
CA ASN A 9 4.86 -0.22 -21.71
C ASN A 9 6.09 0.31 -20.97
N TYR A 10 6.14 1.60 -20.70
CA TYR A 10 7.23 2.24 -19.96
C TYR A 10 7.45 1.65 -18.57
N THR A 11 6.40 1.38 -17.81
CA THR A 11 6.52 0.83 -16.45
C THR A 11 7.02 -0.62 -16.43
N SER A 12 6.67 -1.43 -17.42
CA SER A 12 7.29 -2.75 -17.62
C SER A 12 8.75 -2.62 -18.01
N PHE A 13 9.07 -1.67 -18.91
CA PHE A 13 10.43 -1.41 -19.36
C PHE A 13 11.38 -1.01 -18.22
N LEU A 14 10.93 -0.21 -17.25
CA LEU A 14 11.68 0.16 -16.05
C LEU A 14 12.15 -1.05 -15.22
N GLN A 15 11.52 -2.22 -15.37
CA GLN A 15 11.91 -3.45 -14.68
C GLN A 15 13.03 -4.18 -15.41
N SER A 16 13.31 -3.82 -16.67
CA SER A 16 14.24 -4.56 -17.53
C SER A 16 15.71 -4.26 -17.20
N LYS A 17 16.58 -5.24 -17.49
CA LYS A 17 18.03 -5.02 -17.45
C LYS A 17 18.48 -4.06 -18.56
N MET A 18 17.77 -4.02 -19.68
CA MET A 18 18.09 -3.14 -20.81
C MET A 18 17.91 -1.67 -20.42
N TYR A 19 16.82 -1.30 -19.78
CA TYR A 19 16.65 0.05 -19.23
C TYR A 19 17.82 0.47 -18.33
N ARG A 20 18.24 -0.41 -17.42
CA ARG A 20 19.37 -0.16 -16.51
C ARG A 20 20.73 -0.06 -17.21
N ARG A 21 20.84 -0.53 -18.43
CA ARG A 21 22.01 -0.40 -19.29
C ARG A 21 21.90 0.76 -20.27
N GLY A 22 20.92 1.65 -20.08
CA GLY A 22 20.76 2.86 -20.90
C GLY A 22 20.05 2.66 -22.23
N VAL A 23 19.45 1.48 -22.47
CA VAL A 23 18.63 1.28 -23.66
C VAL A 23 17.37 2.16 -23.57
N GLN A 24 16.99 2.76 -24.69
CA GLN A 24 15.84 3.65 -24.83
C GLN A 24 14.86 3.09 -25.85
N CYS A 25 13.60 3.55 -25.80
CA CYS A 25 12.56 3.15 -26.76
C CYS A 25 13.00 3.38 -28.22
N SER A 26 13.73 4.48 -28.47
CA SER A 26 14.22 4.86 -29.78
C SER A 26 15.33 3.96 -30.34
N HIS A 27 15.92 3.08 -29.55
CA HIS A 27 16.85 2.07 -30.08
C HIS A 27 16.10 0.99 -30.87
N CYS A 28 14.88 0.65 -30.50
CA CYS A 28 14.06 -0.38 -31.15
C CYS A 28 12.96 0.22 -32.03
N HIS A 29 12.39 1.36 -31.68
CA HIS A 29 11.28 2.00 -32.34
C HIS A 29 11.67 3.28 -33.08
N ASN A 30 11.00 3.56 -34.18
CA ASN A 30 11.03 4.86 -34.82
C ASN A 30 10.20 5.84 -33.95
N ALA A 31 10.81 6.96 -33.56
CA ALA A 31 10.21 7.90 -32.61
C ALA A 31 8.91 8.57 -33.12
N HIS A 32 8.74 8.69 -34.47
CA HIS A 32 7.57 9.35 -35.04
C HIS A 32 6.43 8.38 -35.35
N SER A 33 6.74 7.17 -35.85
CA SER A 33 5.72 6.19 -36.22
C SER A 33 5.39 5.18 -35.16
N GLY A 34 6.22 5.04 -34.10
CA GLY A 34 6.14 3.98 -33.11
C GLY A 34 6.47 2.58 -33.63
N LYS A 35 6.65 2.39 -34.95
CA LYS A 35 6.96 1.09 -35.55
C LYS A 35 8.37 0.65 -35.18
N LEU A 36 8.60 -0.68 -35.21
CA LEU A 36 9.94 -1.23 -35.07
C LEU A 36 10.83 -0.75 -36.22
N LYS A 37 12.11 -0.53 -35.95
CA LYS A 37 13.14 -0.16 -36.96
C LYS A 37 13.52 -1.33 -37.83
N LEU A 38 13.48 -2.52 -37.29
CA LEU A 38 13.72 -3.80 -37.97
C LEU A 38 12.65 -4.80 -37.55
N ASP A 39 12.36 -5.74 -38.43
CA ASP A 39 11.28 -6.69 -38.18
C ASP A 39 11.68 -7.77 -37.16
N ASN A 40 10.72 -8.13 -36.31
CA ASN A 40 10.80 -9.26 -35.39
C ASN A 40 12.14 -9.36 -34.61
N SER A 41 12.77 -10.53 -34.70
CA SER A 41 14.02 -10.82 -33.98
C SER A 41 15.22 -10.01 -34.49
N LEU A 42 15.19 -9.42 -35.69
CA LEU A 42 16.28 -8.60 -36.22
C LEU A 42 16.52 -7.34 -35.39
N VAL A 43 15.47 -6.78 -34.77
CA VAL A 43 15.64 -5.63 -33.86
C VAL A 43 16.46 -6.02 -32.62
N CYS A 44 16.36 -7.25 -32.16
CA CYS A 44 17.15 -7.80 -31.07
C CYS A 44 18.59 -8.09 -31.51
N GLY A 45 18.75 -8.55 -32.74
CA GLY A 45 20.04 -8.85 -33.38
C GLY A 45 20.99 -7.66 -33.50
N GLN A 46 20.50 -6.41 -33.34
CA GLN A 46 21.38 -5.23 -33.31
C GLN A 46 22.38 -5.27 -32.14
N CYS A 47 22.06 -5.96 -31.07
CA CYS A 47 22.88 -6.03 -29.83
C CYS A 47 23.15 -7.47 -29.38
N HIS A 48 22.30 -8.44 -29.75
CA HIS A 48 22.42 -9.83 -29.34
C HIS A 48 22.90 -10.69 -30.52
N SER A 49 23.92 -11.55 -30.29
CA SER A 49 24.41 -12.48 -31.33
C SER A 49 23.29 -13.42 -31.79
N MET A 50 22.92 -13.32 -33.04
CA MET A 50 21.91 -14.21 -33.67
C MET A 50 22.41 -15.64 -33.82
N GLU A 51 23.72 -15.83 -33.98
CA GLU A 51 24.36 -17.16 -34.00
C GLU A 51 24.15 -17.89 -32.68
N GLN A 52 24.30 -17.19 -31.55
CA GLN A 52 24.12 -17.75 -30.22
C GLN A 52 22.62 -17.85 -29.84
N PHE A 53 21.90 -16.73 -29.90
CA PHE A 53 20.55 -16.62 -29.35
C PHE A 53 19.43 -16.97 -30.35
N GLY A 54 19.74 -17.03 -31.64
CA GLY A 54 18.84 -17.56 -32.69
C GLY A 54 18.96 -19.06 -32.89
N SER A 55 19.92 -19.74 -32.27
CA SER A 55 20.15 -21.16 -32.40
C SER A 55 19.06 -22.04 -31.78
N GLU A 56 18.87 -23.26 -32.29
CA GLU A 56 17.97 -24.26 -31.71
C GLU A 56 18.37 -24.65 -30.28
N ALA A 57 19.66 -24.59 -29.95
CA ALA A 57 20.16 -24.81 -28.59
C ALA A 57 19.63 -23.79 -27.58
N HIS A 58 19.41 -22.55 -28.03
CA HIS A 58 18.83 -21.50 -27.18
C HIS A 58 17.30 -21.51 -27.18
N THR A 59 16.72 -21.60 -28.40
CA THR A 59 15.26 -21.52 -28.58
C THR A 59 14.52 -22.79 -28.17
N LEU A 60 15.20 -23.93 -28.14
CA LEU A 60 14.65 -25.29 -27.96
C LEU A 60 13.63 -25.67 -29.06
N HIS A 61 13.63 -24.95 -30.15
CA HIS A 61 12.72 -25.17 -31.29
C HIS A 61 13.49 -25.20 -32.60
N LYS A 62 12.96 -25.95 -33.57
CA LYS A 62 13.55 -26.01 -34.93
C LYS A 62 13.49 -24.65 -35.62
N ALA A 63 14.53 -24.31 -36.34
CA ALA A 63 14.63 -23.05 -37.08
C ALA A 63 13.53 -22.85 -38.14
N SER A 64 12.89 -23.94 -38.58
CA SER A 64 11.75 -23.89 -39.51
C SER A 64 10.45 -23.36 -38.92
N LEU A 65 10.35 -23.20 -37.57
CA LEU A 65 9.17 -22.69 -36.91
C LEU A 65 9.22 -21.15 -36.85
N THR A 66 8.70 -20.50 -37.89
CA THR A 66 8.74 -19.03 -38.04
C THR A 66 7.99 -18.24 -36.94
N GLN A 67 7.02 -18.88 -36.28
CA GLN A 67 6.29 -18.28 -35.14
C GLN A 67 7.12 -18.21 -33.85
N VAL A 68 8.23 -18.94 -33.75
CA VAL A 68 9.12 -18.93 -32.59
C VAL A 68 10.22 -17.90 -32.82
N ASN A 69 10.13 -16.79 -32.13
CA ASN A 69 11.07 -15.68 -32.23
C ASN A 69 11.42 -15.11 -30.82
N CYS A 70 12.36 -14.16 -30.76
CA CYS A 70 12.80 -13.58 -29.51
C CYS A 70 11.64 -12.98 -28.74
N ILE A 71 10.71 -12.31 -29.42
CA ILE A 71 9.59 -11.59 -28.82
C ILE A 71 8.61 -12.57 -28.20
N SER A 72 8.28 -13.68 -28.85
CA SER A 72 7.30 -14.66 -28.33
C SER A 72 7.71 -15.27 -27.00
N CYS A 73 9.02 -15.38 -26.71
CA CYS A 73 9.53 -15.92 -25.47
C CYS A 73 9.85 -14.86 -24.41
N HIS A 74 10.45 -13.72 -24.83
CA HIS A 74 10.97 -12.71 -23.91
C HIS A 74 10.03 -11.52 -23.70
N MET A 75 9.03 -11.34 -24.57
CA MET A 75 8.03 -10.28 -24.53
C MET A 75 6.62 -10.84 -24.76
N PRO A 76 6.15 -11.79 -23.92
CA PRO A 76 4.83 -12.40 -24.13
C PRO A 76 3.74 -11.34 -24.19
N VAL A 77 2.74 -11.62 -25.02
CA VAL A 77 1.59 -10.73 -25.22
C VAL A 77 0.57 -10.90 -24.09
N LYS A 78 -0.06 -9.80 -23.72
CA LYS A 78 -1.24 -9.76 -22.88
C LYS A 78 -2.25 -8.77 -23.47
N ASN A 79 -3.52 -9.17 -23.51
CA ASN A 79 -4.62 -8.27 -23.88
C ASN A 79 -4.95 -7.32 -22.74
N TYR A 80 -4.99 -6.04 -23.05
CA TYR A 80 -5.48 -4.97 -22.18
C TYR A 80 -6.79 -4.41 -22.75
N MET A 81 -7.66 -3.90 -21.87
CA MET A 81 -8.96 -3.31 -22.27
C MET A 81 -9.81 -4.24 -23.15
N GLY A 82 -9.58 -5.55 -23.06
CA GLY A 82 -10.30 -6.56 -23.84
C GLY A 82 -9.85 -6.77 -25.29
N HIS A 83 -9.13 -5.83 -25.90
CA HIS A 83 -8.76 -5.89 -27.32
C HIS A 83 -7.36 -5.36 -27.68
N ASP A 84 -6.64 -4.73 -26.73
CA ASP A 84 -5.35 -4.11 -27.03
C ASP A 84 -4.21 -5.06 -26.65
N GLU A 85 -3.63 -5.73 -27.64
CA GLU A 85 -2.50 -6.63 -27.46
C GLU A 85 -1.21 -5.85 -27.22
N ARG A 86 -0.59 -6.05 -26.07
CA ARG A 86 0.68 -5.42 -25.73
C ARG A 86 1.73 -6.43 -25.32
N HIS A 87 2.93 -6.27 -25.87
CA HIS A 87 4.10 -7.05 -25.49
C HIS A 87 4.67 -6.59 -24.14
N ASP A 88 5.07 -7.54 -23.30
CA ASP A 88 5.76 -7.24 -22.04
C ASP A 88 7.17 -6.68 -22.28
N HIS A 89 7.37 -5.39 -22.06
CA HIS A 89 8.66 -4.70 -22.20
C HIS A 89 9.61 -4.89 -21.01
N SER A 90 9.30 -5.79 -20.08
CA SER A 90 10.23 -6.17 -19.03
C SER A 90 11.34 -7.14 -19.49
N PHE A 91 11.24 -7.65 -20.71
CA PHE A 91 12.22 -8.53 -21.34
C PHE A 91 12.63 -9.71 -20.46
N ARG A 92 11.66 -10.54 -20.09
CA ARG A 92 11.85 -11.62 -19.12
C ARG A 92 12.61 -12.80 -19.71
N VAL A 93 13.44 -13.40 -18.89
CA VAL A 93 13.87 -14.79 -19.11
C VAL A 93 12.72 -15.69 -18.67
N PRO A 94 12.26 -16.64 -19.50
CA PRO A 94 11.21 -17.57 -19.13
C PRO A 94 11.54 -18.33 -17.83
N ARG A 95 10.64 -18.30 -16.87
CA ARG A 95 10.81 -18.89 -15.53
C ARG A 95 9.59 -19.75 -15.15
N PRO A 96 9.37 -20.90 -15.84
CA PRO A 96 8.25 -21.79 -15.53
C PRO A 96 8.35 -22.42 -14.14
N ASP A 97 9.52 -22.46 -13.54
CA ASP A 97 9.73 -22.83 -12.13
C ASP A 97 8.99 -21.87 -11.15
N LEU A 98 8.94 -20.58 -11.46
CA LEU A 98 8.15 -19.63 -10.69
C LEU A 98 6.64 -19.81 -10.89
N THR A 99 6.24 -20.31 -12.07
CA THR A 99 4.85 -20.70 -12.31
C THR A 99 4.45 -21.88 -11.42
N VAL A 100 5.30 -22.89 -11.32
CA VAL A 100 5.08 -24.05 -10.42
C VAL A 100 4.97 -23.59 -8.97
N LYS A 101 5.85 -22.67 -8.54
CA LYS A 101 5.94 -22.26 -7.15
C LYS A 101 4.87 -21.22 -6.75
N TYR A 102 4.53 -20.29 -7.64
CA TYR A 102 3.75 -19.11 -7.31
C TYR A 102 2.55 -18.86 -8.24
N GLY A 103 2.30 -19.72 -9.23
CA GLY A 103 1.21 -19.54 -10.17
C GLY A 103 1.43 -18.38 -11.17
N THR A 104 2.67 -17.89 -11.34
CA THR A 104 2.95 -16.80 -12.28
C THR A 104 2.75 -17.26 -13.74
N PRO A 105 2.34 -16.38 -14.65
CA PRO A 105 2.28 -16.73 -16.08
C PRO A 105 3.65 -17.12 -16.62
N ASN A 106 3.68 -18.04 -17.60
CA ASN A 106 4.88 -18.33 -18.39
C ASN A 106 4.53 -18.46 -19.86
N THR A 107 5.48 -18.11 -20.70
CA THR A 107 5.28 -18.09 -22.15
C THR A 107 5.19 -19.49 -22.76
N CYS A 108 5.80 -20.52 -22.16
CA CYS A 108 5.78 -21.88 -22.68
C CYS A 108 4.34 -22.42 -22.80
N ASN A 109 3.54 -22.21 -21.77
CA ASN A 109 2.16 -22.68 -21.72
C ASN A 109 1.18 -21.83 -22.54
N SER A 110 1.61 -20.69 -23.09
CA SER A 110 0.79 -19.95 -24.08
C SER A 110 0.65 -20.71 -25.39
N CYS A 111 1.70 -21.42 -25.82
CA CYS A 111 1.68 -22.28 -27.03
C CYS A 111 1.45 -23.77 -26.65
N HIS A 112 2.08 -24.27 -25.59
CA HIS A 112 1.93 -25.63 -25.10
C HIS A 112 0.81 -25.73 -24.05
N SER A 113 -0.41 -25.34 -24.43
CA SER A 113 -1.56 -25.25 -23.53
C SER A 113 -2.01 -26.60 -22.96
N ASN A 114 -1.66 -27.72 -23.64
CA ASN A 114 -1.93 -29.09 -23.19
C ASN A 114 -0.85 -29.65 -22.23
N LYS A 115 0.17 -28.87 -21.90
CA LYS A 115 1.25 -29.26 -20.98
C LYS A 115 1.15 -28.49 -19.66
N THR A 116 1.73 -29.05 -18.62
CA THR A 116 1.78 -28.39 -17.30
C THR A 116 2.98 -27.43 -17.17
N ALA A 117 2.91 -26.50 -16.23
CA ALA A 117 4.07 -25.66 -15.88
C ALA A 117 5.27 -26.50 -15.41
N ALA A 118 5.03 -27.62 -14.73
CA ALA A 118 6.07 -28.55 -14.30
C ALA A 118 6.79 -29.20 -15.49
N TRP A 119 6.07 -29.56 -16.57
CA TRP A 119 6.68 -30.01 -17.80
C TRP A 119 7.61 -28.91 -18.38
N ALA A 120 7.16 -27.67 -18.49
CA ALA A 120 7.99 -26.58 -19.01
C ALA A 120 9.22 -26.34 -18.11
N ALA A 121 9.07 -26.40 -16.79
CA ALA A 121 10.20 -26.27 -15.86
C ALA A 121 11.23 -27.39 -16.05
N ASN A 122 10.79 -28.64 -16.25
CA ASN A 122 11.68 -29.77 -16.51
C ASN A 122 12.42 -29.63 -17.84
N VAL A 123 11.76 -29.19 -18.93
CA VAL A 123 12.41 -28.95 -20.22
C VAL A 123 13.52 -27.91 -20.07
N ILE A 124 13.24 -26.79 -19.41
CA ILE A 124 14.23 -25.73 -19.15
C ILE A 124 15.37 -26.24 -18.25
N ASN A 125 15.08 -27.11 -17.25
CA ASN A 125 16.11 -27.69 -16.39
C ASN A 125 17.01 -28.66 -17.14
N MET A 126 16.49 -29.45 -18.05
CA MET A 126 17.29 -30.35 -18.89
C MET A 126 18.19 -29.58 -19.84
N ALA A 127 17.69 -28.49 -20.45
CA ALA A 127 18.43 -27.73 -21.47
C ALA A 127 19.50 -26.79 -20.82
N PHE A 128 19.19 -26.17 -19.69
CA PHE A 128 20.03 -25.10 -19.11
C PHE A 128 20.51 -25.39 -17.69
N GLY A 129 20.32 -26.62 -17.18
CA GLY A 129 20.64 -27.02 -15.83
C GLY A 129 19.57 -26.61 -14.80
N PRO A 130 19.64 -27.10 -13.57
CA PRO A 130 18.62 -26.87 -12.52
C PRO A 130 18.78 -25.53 -11.80
N SER A 131 19.96 -24.90 -11.86
CA SER A 131 20.23 -23.64 -11.15
C SER A 131 19.67 -22.45 -11.90
N ARG A 132 18.96 -21.57 -11.18
CA ARG A 132 18.43 -20.31 -11.70
C ARG A 132 18.97 -19.15 -10.91
N LYS A 133 19.30 -18.08 -11.61
CA LYS A 133 19.64 -16.80 -10.94
C LYS A 133 18.41 -16.31 -10.19
N TYR A 134 18.65 -15.71 -9.03
CA TYR A 134 17.61 -15.07 -8.23
C TYR A 134 16.78 -14.11 -9.08
N HIS A 135 15.49 -14.11 -8.85
CA HIS A 135 14.54 -13.17 -9.44
C HIS A 135 13.72 -12.51 -8.34
N PHE A 136 13.54 -11.21 -8.39
CA PHE A 136 12.84 -10.45 -7.35
C PHE A 136 11.40 -10.93 -7.07
N ALA A 137 10.75 -11.63 -7.99
CA ALA A 137 9.46 -12.25 -7.76
C ALA A 137 9.47 -13.27 -6.61
N GLU A 138 10.63 -13.87 -6.31
CA GLU A 138 10.79 -14.84 -5.24
C GLU A 138 10.60 -14.22 -3.85
N ASP A 139 10.78 -12.91 -3.74
CA ASP A 139 10.51 -12.15 -2.51
C ASP A 139 9.29 -11.21 -2.66
N LEU A 140 9.04 -10.65 -3.86
CA LEU A 140 7.92 -9.72 -4.05
C LEU A 140 6.55 -10.41 -3.88
N ILE A 141 6.42 -11.66 -4.39
CA ILE A 141 5.15 -12.38 -4.27
C ILE A 141 4.84 -12.76 -2.81
N PRO A 142 5.75 -13.41 -2.06
CA PRO A 142 5.51 -13.64 -0.62
C PRO A 142 5.36 -12.33 0.16
N GLY A 143 6.10 -11.28 -0.21
CA GLY A 143 5.99 -9.95 0.41
C GLY A 143 4.62 -9.32 0.24
N SER A 144 4.02 -9.44 -0.95
CA SER A 144 2.70 -8.88 -1.26
C SER A 144 1.53 -9.62 -0.60
N ALA A 145 1.77 -10.78 -0.01
CA ALA A 145 0.74 -11.54 0.71
C ALA A 145 0.31 -10.91 2.05
N LEU A 146 1.05 -9.91 2.55
CA LEU A 146 0.79 -9.15 3.77
C LEU A 146 0.56 -10.03 5.02
N ASN A 147 1.32 -11.08 5.14
CA ASN A 147 1.33 -12.01 6.29
C ASN A 147 2.59 -11.79 7.17
N ASN A 148 2.73 -12.57 8.23
CA ASN A 148 3.82 -12.46 9.22
C ASN A 148 5.25 -12.59 8.63
N GLN A 149 5.41 -13.15 7.43
CA GLN A 149 6.71 -13.27 6.76
C GLN A 149 6.97 -12.17 5.73
N SER A 150 5.95 -11.40 5.37
CA SER A 150 6.00 -10.42 4.28
C SER A 150 7.06 -9.34 4.52
N GLU A 151 7.17 -8.85 5.75
CA GLU A 151 8.13 -7.80 6.10
C GLU A 151 9.58 -8.21 5.82
N LYS A 152 9.95 -9.47 6.12
CA LYS A 152 11.27 -10.01 5.83
C LYS A 152 11.58 -10.00 4.33
N HIS A 153 10.64 -10.45 3.51
CA HIS A 153 10.78 -10.49 2.06
C HIS A 153 10.88 -9.09 1.45
N LEU A 154 10.04 -8.15 1.92
CA LEU A 154 10.03 -6.78 1.43
C LEU A 154 11.32 -6.03 1.82
N ASN A 155 11.80 -6.19 3.04
CA ASN A 155 13.06 -5.60 3.50
C ASN A 155 14.27 -6.11 2.70
N LYS A 156 14.28 -7.39 2.32
CA LYS A 156 15.33 -7.95 1.46
C LYS A 156 15.35 -7.29 0.07
N LEU A 157 14.17 -7.04 -0.53
CA LEU A 157 14.08 -6.32 -1.80
C LEU A 157 14.56 -4.87 -1.69
N LEU A 158 14.21 -4.21 -0.61
CA LEU A 158 14.59 -2.82 -0.36
C LEU A 158 16.10 -2.66 -0.18
N ALA A 159 16.74 -3.59 0.51
CA ALA A 159 18.17 -3.54 0.81
C ALA A 159 19.08 -3.79 -0.41
N ASP A 160 18.60 -4.46 -1.44
CA ASP A 160 19.39 -4.79 -2.63
C ASP A 160 19.25 -3.71 -3.72
N SER A 161 20.26 -2.84 -3.85
CA SER A 161 20.32 -1.80 -4.88
C SER A 161 20.41 -2.36 -6.31
N ALA A 162 20.74 -3.65 -6.48
CA ALA A 162 20.72 -4.31 -7.78
C ALA A 162 19.28 -4.61 -8.27
N ILE A 163 18.27 -4.53 -7.40
CA ILE A 163 16.86 -4.64 -7.77
C ILE A 163 16.40 -3.34 -8.44
N PRO A 164 15.59 -3.41 -9.52
CA PRO A 164 15.06 -2.21 -10.17
C PRO A 164 14.32 -1.29 -9.18
N GLY A 165 14.55 0.03 -9.29
CA GLY A 165 13.95 1.03 -8.40
C GLY A 165 12.42 0.95 -8.33
N ILE A 166 11.75 0.63 -9.44
CA ILE A 166 10.29 0.42 -9.47
C ILE A 166 9.85 -0.79 -8.64
N VAL A 167 10.65 -1.85 -8.57
CA VAL A 167 10.35 -3.04 -7.75
C VAL A 167 10.59 -2.73 -6.28
N ARG A 168 11.66 -1.99 -5.95
CA ARG A 168 11.91 -1.51 -4.59
C ARG A 168 10.81 -0.55 -4.11
N ALA A 169 10.35 0.33 -4.98
CA ALA A 169 9.21 1.20 -4.69
C ALA A 169 7.91 0.40 -4.43
N ALA A 170 7.63 -0.63 -5.24
CA ALA A 170 6.51 -1.53 -4.97
C ALA A 170 6.66 -2.29 -3.65
N ALA A 171 7.88 -2.71 -3.29
CA ALA A 171 8.14 -3.33 -2.00
C ALA A 171 7.88 -2.35 -0.83
N MET A 172 8.23 -1.07 -0.97
CA MET A 172 7.92 -0.03 0.02
C MET A 172 6.40 0.20 0.13
N GLU A 173 5.68 0.20 -0.98
CA GLU A 173 4.21 0.33 -0.97
C GLU A 173 3.53 -0.81 -0.21
N TYR A 174 3.94 -2.06 -0.43
CA TYR A 174 3.45 -3.20 0.36
C TYR A 174 3.87 -3.10 1.83
N LEU A 175 5.12 -2.71 2.10
CA LEU A 175 5.62 -2.56 3.47
C LEU A 175 4.85 -1.48 4.24
N SER A 176 4.41 -0.42 3.57
CA SER A 176 3.62 0.66 4.18
C SER A 176 2.28 0.19 4.74
N GLN A 177 1.74 -0.93 4.24
CA GLN A 177 0.48 -1.53 4.68
C GLN A 177 0.66 -2.41 5.92
N ILE A 178 1.90 -2.72 6.31
CA ILE A 178 2.21 -3.48 7.51
C ILE A 178 2.32 -2.50 8.69
N PRO A 179 1.49 -2.63 9.73
CA PRO A 179 1.53 -1.74 10.90
C PRO A 179 2.69 -2.12 11.84
N SER A 180 3.94 -1.90 11.38
CA SER A 180 5.12 -2.18 12.20
C SER A 180 5.99 -0.93 12.38
N PRO A 181 6.69 -0.80 13.55
CA PRO A 181 7.69 0.25 13.75
C PRO A 181 8.83 0.16 12.74
N ALA A 182 9.22 -1.05 12.33
CA ALA A 182 10.27 -1.27 11.35
C ALA A 182 9.88 -0.70 9.97
N ALA A 183 8.61 -0.83 9.56
CA ALA A 183 8.11 -0.22 8.32
C ALA A 183 8.24 1.31 8.32
N HIS A 184 8.01 1.97 9.47
CA HIS A 184 8.23 3.41 9.63
C HIS A 184 9.72 3.76 9.50
N THR A 185 10.58 3.05 10.23
CA THR A 185 12.03 3.25 10.18
C THR A 185 12.59 3.07 8.76
N GLN A 186 12.12 2.05 8.03
CA GLN A 186 12.51 1.85 6.63
C GLN A 186 12.06 3.03 5.75
N ALA A 187 10.84 3.53 5.91
CA ALA A 187 10.38 4.67 5.13
C ALA A 187 11.26 5.92 5.37
N ILE A 188 11.64 6.21 6.60
CA ILE A 188 12.59 7.30 6.91
C ILE A 188 13.97 7.04 6.27
N HIS A 189 14.49 5.82 6.36
CA HIS A 189 15.80 5.47 5.77
C HIS A 189 15.85 5.73 4.26
N TYR A 190 14.78 5.38 3.51
CA TYR A 190 14.75 5.53 2.06
C TYR A 190 14.36 6.93 1.56
N LEU A 191 14.20 7.92 2.42
CA LEU A 191 14.06 9.32 2.02
C LEU A 191 15.31 9.87 1.29
N THR A 192 16.47 9.26 1.50
CA THR A 192 17.74 9.65 0.89
C THR A 192 18.20 8.71 -0.22
N ASP A 193 17.37 7.76 -0.67
CA ASP A 193 17.73 6.82 -1.74
C ASP A 193 17.97 7.56 -3.08
N SER A 194 18.83 7.04 -3.91
CA SER A 194 19.12 7.60 -5.25
C SER A 194 17.95 7.45 -6.22
N SER A 195 17.02 6.54 -5.97
CA SER A 195 15.80 6.37 -6.78
C SER A 195 14.73 7.36 -6.33
N HIS A 196 14.44 8.36 -7.15
CA HIS A 196 13.35 9.33 -6.88
C HIS A 196 11.99 8.64 -6.68
N LEU A 197 11.75 7.53 -7.37
CA LEU A 197 10.50 6.78 -7.21
C LEU A 197 10.42 6.14 -5.81
N LEU A 198 11.54 5.61 -5.30
CA LEU A 198 11.59 5.05 -3.94
C LEU A 198 11.48 6.15 -2.88
N GLN A 199 12.15 7.30 -3.05
CA GLN A 199 11.98 8.47 -2.17
C GLN A 199 10.50 8.89 -2.09
N TYR A 200 9.84 9.01 -3.26
CA TYR A 200 8.43 9.36 -3.34
C TYR A 200 7.53 8.34 -2.61
N THR A 201 7.77 7.05 -2.83
CA THR A 201 6.98 6.00 -2.17
C THR A 201 7.23 5.95 -0.67
N ALA A 202 8.47 6.21 -0.23
CA ALA A 202 8.82 6.33 1.19
C ALA A 202 8.07 7.49 1.88
N LEU A 203 8.00 8.67 1.24
CA LEU A 203 7.17 9.78 1.71
C LEU A 203 5.68 9.37 1.80
N ARG A 204 5.16 8.70 0.78
CA ARG A 204 3.78 8.20 0.79
C ARG A 204 3.52 7.23 1.94
N ALA A 205 4.49 6.38 2.27
CA ALA A 205 4.42 5.44 3.40
C ALA A 205 4.37 6.16 4.76
N LEU A 206 4.89 7.38 4.85
CA LEU A 206 4.86 8.22 6.08
C LEU A 206 3.58 9.06 6.18
N ASN A 207 2.82 9.21 5.09
CA ASN A 207 1.61 10.02 5.09
C ASN A 207 0.59 9.45 6.10
N ARG A 208 0.03 10.34 6.95
CA ARG A 208 -0.91 9.99 8.04
C ARG A 208 -0.32 9.16 9.19
N ARG A 209 1.01 9.03 9.29
CA ARG A 209 1.68 8.45 10.45
C ARG A 209 2.04 9.52 11.47
N ALA A 210 2.12 9.13 12.74
CA ALA A 210 2.69 10.00 13.76
C ALA A 210 4.18 10.22 13.46
N LEU A 211 4.61 11.47 13.46
CA LEU A 211 5.99 11.87 13.15
C LEU A 211 6.67 12.37 14.42
N THR A 212 7.93 11.95 14.60
CA THR A 212 8.83 12.53 15.61
C THR A 212 9.49 13.81 15.09
N GLY A 213 10.13 14.58 15.96
CA GLY A 213 10.90 15.76 15.52
C GLY A 213 12.05 15.39 14.56
N THR A 214 12.67 14.22 14.72
CA THR A 214 13.69 13.72 13.80
C THR A 214 13.12 13.37 12.43
N ASP A 215 11.91 12.81 12.37
CA ASP A 215 11.23 12.52 11.11
C ASP A 215 10.87 13.81 10.37
N ILE A 216 10.34 14.81 11.08
CA ILE A 216 10.01 16.13 10.53
C ILE A 216 11.27 16.76 9.92
N ASN A 217 12.41 16.70 10.63
CA ASN A 217 13.67 17.22 10.11
C ASN A 217 14.10 16.51 8.83
N ALA A 218 14.06 15.17 8.79
CA ALA A 218 14.43 14.38 7.61
C ALA A 218 13.54 14.70 6.40
N ILE A 219 12.23 14.81 6.61
CA ILE A 219 11.26 15.13 5.56
C ILE A 219 11.44 16.58 5.06
N SER A 220 11.76 17.52 5.96
CA SER A 220 11.94 18.94 5.63
C SER A 220 13.06 19.18 4.62
N LEU A 221 14.11 18.35 4.63
CA LEU A 221 15.19 18.41 3.64
C LEU A 221 14.68 18.20 2.19
N LEU A 222 13.56 17.50 2.02
CA LEU A 222 12.97 17.21 0.72
C LEU A 222 12.06 18.32 0.19
N LEU A 223 11.77 19.35 0.97
CA LEU A 223 10.95 20.49 0.54
C LEU A 223 11.60 21.32 -0.58
N ASN A 224 12.92 21.24 -0.71
CA ASN A 224 13.69 21.89 -1.79
C ASN A 224 14.17 20.89 -2.85
N ASN A 225 13.65 19.65 -2.87
CA ASN A 225 14.07 18.66 -3.85
C ASN A 225 13.79 19.13 -5.29
N PRO A 226 14.72 18.97 -6.26
CA PRO A 226 14.49 19.38 -7.64
C PRO A 226 13.32 18.65 -8.30
N VAL A 227 13.00 17.43 -7.85
CA VAL A 227 11.88 16.66 -8.37
C VAL A 227 10.57 17.14 -7.72
N ARG A 228 9.69 17.70 -8.54
CA ARG A 228 8.41 18.26 -8.09
C ARG A 228 7.58 17.29 -7.26
N ALA A 229 7.44 16.04 -7.71
CA ALA A 229 6.64 15.01 -7.02
C ALA A 229 7.13 14.78 -5.58
N ILE A 230 8.44 14.82 -5.35
CA ILE A 230 9.04 14.64 -4.02
C ILE A 230 8.75 15.85 -3.14
N ARG A 231 8.90 17.09 -3.65
CA ARG A 231 8.56 18.30 -2.88
C ARG A 231 7.09 18.29 -2.46
N LEU A 232 6.18 17.99 -3.39
CA LEU A 232 4.75 17.93 -3.08
C LEU A 232 4.40 16.84 -2.08
N ALA A 233 5.00 15.65 -2.20
CA ALA A 233 4.80 14.58 -1.24
C ALA A 233 5.33 14.95 0.16
N ALA A 234 6.49 15.61 0.25
CA ALA A 234 7.02 16.11 1.52
C ALA A 234 6.07 17.14 2.17
N ALA A 235 5.58 18.12 1.38
CA ALA A 235 4.61 19.10 1.86
C ALA A 235 3.28 18.43 2.29
N GLU A 236 2.85 17.40 1.56
CA GLU A 236 1.65 16.64 1.92
C GLU A 236 1.79 15.91 3.25
N VAL A 237 2.94 15.25 3.49
CA VAL A 237 3.25 14.58 4.76
C VAL A 237 3.29 15.57 5.92
N LEU A 238 3.87 16.75 5.71
CA LEU A 238 3.99 17.80 6.73
C LEU A 238 2.70 18.66 6.87
N THR A 239 1.64 18.38 6.11
CA THR A 239 0.37 19.12 6.24
C THR A 239 -0.25 18.90 7.61
N GLY A 240 -0.52 19.99 8.33
CA GLY A 240 -1.18 19.97 9.64
C GLY A 240 -0.23 19.80 10.84
N ILE A 241 1.09 19.73 10.62
CA ILE A 241 2.04 19.79 11.73
C ILE A 241 2.02 21.19 12.38
N ASN A 242 2.36 21.24 13.66
CA ASN A 242 2.55 22.53 14.33
C ASN A 242 3.81 23.21 13.76
N PRO A 243 3.71 24.46 13.26
CA PRO A 243 4.87 25.18 12.70
C PRO A 243 6.07 25.26 13.66
N SER A 244 5.85 25.26 14.98
CA SER A 244 6.94 25.28 15.98
C SER A 244 7.80 24.01 15.99
N GLN A 245 7.34 22.93 15.38
CA GLN A 245 8.08 21.68 15.22
C GLN A 245 8.98 21.67 13.97
N LEU A 246 8.80 22.64 13.07
CA LEU A 246 9.61 22.74 11.86
C LEU A 246 10.89 23.57 12.15
N PRO A 247 12.07 23.13 11.69
CA PRO A 247 13.26 23.98 11.76
C PRO A 247 13.11 25.26 10.94
N GLU A 248 13.51 26.39 11.50
CA GLU A 248 13.35 27.73 10.90
C GLU A 248 13.77 27.84 9.43
N PRO A 249 14.92 27.26 8.99
CA PRO A 249 15.35 27.33 7.58
C PRO A 249 14.34 26.75 6.57
N PHE A 250 13.38 25.93 7.02
CA PHE A 250 12.42 25.27 6.15
C PHE A 250 11.03 25.94 6.09
N PHE A 251 10.78 27.03 6.84
CA PHE A 251 9.48 27.70 6.85
C PHE A 251 9.07 28.19 5.46
N SER A 252 9.96 28.91 4.77
CA SER A 252 9.70 29.41 3.43
C SER A 252 9.55 28.26 2.41
N ALA A 253 10.38 27.23 2.54
CA ALA A 253 10.32 26.04 1.67
C ALA A 253 8.98 25.31 1.84
N LEU A 254 8.52 25.09 3.09
CA LEU A 254 7.21 24.49 3.34
C LEU A 254 6.07 25.35 2.78
N GLN A 255 6.11 26.66 2.99
CA GLN A 255 5.09 27.57 2.46
C GLN A 255 5.01 27.49 0.94
N ASN A 256 6.16 27.52 0.24
CA ASN A 256 6.24 27.43 -1.20
C ASN A 256 5.72 26.08 -1.72
N ALA A 257 6.18 24.97 -1.12
CA ALA A 257 5.76 23.63 -1.50
C ALA A 257 4.27 23.39 -1.19
N THR A 258 3.74 23.94 -0.11
CA THR A 258 2.32 23.89 0.25
C THR A 258 1.46 24.65 -0.76
N ASN A 259 1.88 25.84 -1.18
CA ASN A 259 1.19 26.63 -2.21
C ASN A 259 1.19 25.88 -3.56
N GLU A 260 2.30 25.22 -3.90
CA GLU A 260 2.40 24.40 -5.11
C GLU A 260 1.49 23.15 -5.01
N LEU A 261 1.44 22.50 -3.85
CA LEU A 261 0.58 21.34 -3.58
C LEU A 261 -0.91 21.72 -3.68
N GLU A 262 -1.30 22.86 -3.12
CA GLU A 262 -2.69 23.34 -3.18
C GLU A 262 -3.13 23.63 -4.62
N LYS A 263 -2.25 24.28 -5.42
CA LYS A 263 -2.49 24.46 -6.87
C LYS A 263 -2.63 23.13 -7.61
N TYR A 264 -1.80 22.15 -7.27
CA TYR A 264 -1.90 20.81 -7.83
C TYR A 264 -3.24 20.14 -7.50
N PHE A 265 -3.69 20.19 -6.25
CA PHE A 265 -4.98 19.64 -5.87
C PHE A 265 -6.15 20.37 -6.57
N HIS A 266 -6.10 21.70 -6.69
CA HIS A 266 -7.12 22.45 -7.41
C HIS A 266 -7.19 22.05 -8.89
N PHE A 267 -6.06 21.80 -9.52
CA PHE A 267 -6.03 21.31 -10.91
C PHE A 267 -6.70 19.96 -11.10
N GLN A 268 -6.71 19.11 -10.05
CA GLN A 268 -7.35 17.79 -10.10
C GLN A 268 -8.88 17.82 -9.85
N THR A 269 -9.49 18.97 -9.57
CA THR A 269 -10.91 19.07 -9.16
C THR A 269 -11.93 18.79 -10.26
N ASP A 270 -11.48 18.56 -11.49
CA ASP A 270 -12.34 18.04 -12.55
C ASP A 270 -12.78 16.61 -12.31
N PHE A 271 -12.08 15.86 -11.47
CA PHE A 271 -12.38 14.47 -11.11
C PHE A 271 -12.92 14.37 -9.68
N ALA A 272 -13.77 13.36 -9.43
CA ALA A 272 -14.30 13.08 -8.09
C ALA A 272 -13.17 12.82 -7.08
N GLN A 273 -12.19 12.01 -7.47
CA GLN A 273 -11.04 11.68 -6.64
C GLN A 273 -10.17 12.90 -6.31
N GLY A 274 -10.00 13.84 -7.25
CA GLY A 274 -9.27 15.08 -7.00
C GLY A 274 -9.96 15.99 -5.97
N ASN A 275 -11.30 16.07 -6.02
CA ASN A 275 -12.07 16.76 -4.98
C ASN A 275 -11.96 16.07 -3.61
N LEU A 276 -11.95 14.72 -3.56
CA LEU A 276 -11.71 13.97 -2.33
C LEU A 276 -10.33 14.30 -1.73
N GLN A 277 -9.27 14.28 -2.54
CA GLN A 277 -7.92 14.60 -2.08
C GLN A 277 -7.80 16.03 -1.55
N LEU A 278 -8.40 17.00 -2.24
CA LEU A 278 -8.42 18.39 -1.80
C LEU A 278 -9.22 18.56 -0.50
N ALA A 279 -10.34 17.84 -0.36
CA ALA A 279 -11.11 17.83 0.89
C ALA A 279 -10.32 17.24 2.07
N ASP A 280 -9.62 16.12 1.86
CA ASP A 280 -8.73 15.51 2.86
C ASP A 280 -7.58 16.44 3.24
N TYR A 281 -7.04 17.19 2.30
CA TYR A 281 -6.03 18.23 2.55
C TYR A 281 -6.56 19.34 3.46
N TYR A 282 -7.75 19.90 3.16
CA TYR A 282 -8.37 20.91 4.00
C TYR A 282 -8.78 20.37 5.38
N LEU A 283 -9.21 19.10 5.46
CA LEU A 283 -9.47 18.45 6.73
C LEU A 283 -8.23 18.41 7.63
N ARG A 284 -7.07 18.04 7.08
CA ARG A 284 -5.78 18.04 7.82
C ARG A 284 -5.36 19.45 8.27
N LYS A 285 -5.71 20.47 7.51
CA LYS A 285 -5.54 21.89 7.91
C LYS A 285 -6.62 22.38 8.89
N GLN A 286 -7.54 21.51 9.33
CA GLN A 286 -8.69 21.85 10.17
C GLN A 286 -9.62 22.90 9.56
N GLN A 287 -9.58 23.07 8.25
CA GLN A 287 -10.43 23.97 7.48
C GLN A 287 -11.73 23.24 7.10
N TYR A 288 -12.57 22.97 8.10
CA TYR A 288 -13.74 22.10 7.97
C TYR A 288 -14.76 22.56 6.93
N THR A 289 -14.96 23.87 6.79
CA THR A 289 -15.88 24.44 5.80
C THR A 289 -15.47 24.09 4.37
N GLU A 290 -14.19 24.27 4.03
CA GLU A 290 -13.66 23.92 2.73
C GLU A 290 -13.64 22.38 2.53
N ALA A 291 -13.29 21.62 3.55
CA ALA A 291 -13.34 20.16 3.49
C ALA A 291 -14.77 19.67 3.13
N ILE A 292 -15.79 20.15 3.82
CA ILE A 292 -17.20 19.81 3.55
C ILE A 292 -17.60 20.17 2.10
N LYS A 293 -17.20 21.36 1.65
CA LYS A 293 -17.45 21.84 0.28
C LYS A 293 -16.90 20.89 -0.76
N TYR A 294 -15.63 20.49 -0.63
CA TYR A 294 -14.98 19.62 -1.61
C TYR A 294 -15.40 18.15 -1.50
N TYR A 295 -15.72 17.62 -0.32
CA TYR A 295 -16.38 16.31 -0.22
C TYR A 295 -17.71 16.29 -0.94
N ARG A 296 -18.54 17.33 -0.81
CA ARG A 296 -19.81 17.44 -1.55
C ARG A 296 -19.60 17.52 -3.05
N ARG A 297 -18.58 18.27 -3.51
CA ARG A 297 -18.21 18.34 -4.94
C ARG A 297 -17.76 16.98 -5.46
N SER A 298 -16.98 16.24 -4.66
CA SER A 298 -16.58 14.87 -4.98
C SER A 298 -17.80 13.99 -5.20
N LEU A 299 -18.75 14.00 -4.26
CA LEU A 299 -19.99 13.20 -4.32
C LEU A 299 -20.98 13.66 -5.41
N ALA A 300 -20.93 14.93 -5.82
CA ALA A 300 -21.72 15.42 -6.95
C ALA A 300 -21.18 14.88 -8.29
N LYS A 301 -19.87 14.58 -8.39
CA LYS A 301 -19.25 13.98 -9.57
C LYS A 301 -19.36 12.44 -9.57
N ASP A 302 -19.21 11.83 -8.41
CA ASP A 302 -19.38 10.38 -8.21
C ASP A 302 -20.09 10.11 -6.88
N SER A 303 -21.39 9.87 -6.97
CA SER A 303 -22.24 9.61 -5.80
C SER A 303 -21.98 8.25 -5.14
N LEU A 304 -21.22 7.36 -5.78
CA LEU A 304 -20.85 6.04 -5.27
C LEU A 304 -19.51 6.03 -4.54
N LEU A 305 -18.81 7.15 -4.49
CA LEU A 305 -17.49 7.26 -3.83
C LEU A 305 -17.66 7.23 -2.30
N VAL A 306 -17.72 6.02 -1.75
CA VAL A 306 -17.99 5.76 -0.32
C VAL A 306 -16.99 6.45 0.59
N ALA A 307 -15.69 6.50 0.22
CA ALA A 307 -14.66 7.17 1.02
C ALA A 307 -14.98 8.65 1.24
N ALA A 308 -15.40 9.37 0.18
CA ALA A 308 -15.80 10.78 0.29
C ALA A 308 -16.99 10.96 1.23
N ARG A 309 -17.94 10.04 1.20
CA ARG A 309 -19.15 10.11 2.02
C ARG A 309 -18.86 9.82 3.49
N ILE A 310 -18.02 8.82 3.79
CA ILE A 310 -17.57 8.53 5.17
C ILE A 310 -16.80 9.72 5.74
N ASN A 311 -15.85 10.27 4.97
CA ASN A 311 -15.04 11.41 5.43
C ASN A 311 -15.93 12.66 5.63
N LEU A 312 -16.89 12.91 4.73
CA LEU A 312 -17.89 13.98 4.90
C LEU A 312 -18.67 13.81 6.21
N ALA A 313 -19.16 12.59 6.47
CA ALA A 313 -19.90 12.31 7.69
C ALA A 313 -19.04 12.54 8.95
N SER A 314 -17.77 12.14 8.93
CA SER A 314 -16.83 12.38 10.03
C SER A 314 -16.65 13.87 10.31
N VAL A 315 -16.48 14.69 9.27
CA VAL A 315 -16.34 16.15 9.44
C VAL A 315 -17.65 16.78 9.90
N LEU A 316 -18.79 16.33 9.38
CA LEU A 316 -20.09 16.81 9.83
C LEU A 316 -20.32 16.49 11.31
N SER A 317 -19.94 15.30 11.79
CA SER A 317 -20.01 14.92 13.21
C SER A 317 -19.09 15.82 14.05
N ALA A 318 -17.82 15.95 13.66
CA ALA A 318 -16.86 16.81 14.37
C ALA A 318 -17.29 18.28 14.45
N THR A 319 -18.17 18.74 13.55
CA THR A 319 -18.76 20.09 13.56
C THR A 319 -20.18 20.14 14.16
N GLY A 320 -20.62 19.09 14.88
CA GLY A 320 -21.91 19.03 15.56
C GLY A 320 -23.13 18.81 14.66
N GLN A 321 -22.90 18.52 13.37
CA GLN A 321 -23.98 18.32 12.39
C GLN A 321 -24.38 16.83 12.29
N ASN A 322 -24.55 16.16 13.46
CA ASN A 322 -24.73 14.71 13.58
C ASN A 322 -25.92 14.14 12.77
N LYS A 323 -27.03 14.88 12.66
CA LYS A 323 -28.17 14.45 11.83
C LYS A 323 -27.80 14.33 10.34
N LYS A 324 -26.97 15.26 9.84
CA LYS A 324 -26.49 15.22 8.45
C LYS A 324 -25.46 14.09 8.27
N ALA A 325 -24.56 13.91 9.24
CA ALA A 325 -23.60 12.82 9.26
C ALA A 325 -24.30 11.45 9.17
N LEU A 326 -25.32 11.25 10.00
CA LEU A 326 -26.12 10.02 9.99
C LEU A 326 -26.78 9.76 8.64
N LYS A 327 -27.38 10.80 8.03
CA LYS A 327 -27.98 10.69 6.68
C LYS A 327 -26.97 10.22 5.64
N GLU A 328 -25.75 10.77 5.65
CA GLU A 328 -24.70 10.38 4.70
C GLU A 328 -24.26 8.92 4.90
N LEU A 329 -24.05 8.48 6.15
CA LEU A 329 -23.65 7.09 6.43
C LEU A 329 -24.76 6.09 6.09
N LEU A 330 -26.02 6.40 6.40
CA LEU A 330 -27.15 5.53 6.03
C LEU A 330 -27.33 5.44 4.51
N THR A 331 -27.02 6.51 3.78
CA THR A 331 -26.99 6.47 2.30
C THR A 331 -25.89 5.53 1.80
N SER A 332 -24.69 5.61 2.37
CA SER A 332 -23.61 4.68 2.04
C SER A 332 -23.96 3.23 2.38
N LEU A 333 -24.61 3.00 3.50
CA LEU A 333 -25.01 1.66 3.94
C LEU A 333 -25.99 0.99 2.94
N LYS A 334 -26.91 1.78 2.35
CA LYS A 334 -27.81 1.29 1.30
C LYS A 334 -27.06 0.90 0.03
N GLN A 335 -25.99 1.64 -0.32
CA GLN A 335 -25.17 1.38 -1.50
C GLN A 335 -24.24 0.18 -1.31
N GLN A 336 -23.64 0.05 -0.11
CA GLN A 336 -22.66 -0.99 0.23
C GLN A 336 -22.96 -1.60 1.60
N PRO A 337 -23.96 -2.48 1.72
CA PRO A 337 -24.41 -3.01 3.02
C PRO A 337 -23.37 -3.93 3.70
N GLN A 338 -22.39 -4.44 2.96
CA GLN A 338 -21.30 -5.31 3.47
C GLN A 338 -19.96 -4.58 3.62
N ASN A 339 -19.95 -3.26 3.72
CA ASN A 339 -18.73 -2.49 3.93
C ASN A 339 -18.51 -2.24 5.43
N ASP A 340 -17.47 -2.83 5.99
CA ASP A 340 -17.14 -2.75 7.42
C ASP A 340 -16.83 -1.31 7.90
N HIS A 341 -16.22 -0.49 7.05
CA HIS A 341 -15.93 0.92 7.38
C HIS A 341 -17.20 1.75 7.59
N ILE A 342 -18.26 1.48 6.83
CA ILE A 342 -19.55 2.16 7.01
C ILE A 342 -20.19 1.75 8.33
N HIS A 343 -20.19 0.45 8.63
CA HIS A 343 -20.68 -0.05 9.90
C HIS A 343 -19.89 0.51 11.09
N TYR A 344 -18.57 0.54 10.96
CA TYR A 344 -17.68 1.13 11.98
C TYR A 344 -18.01 2.61 12.22
N SER A 345 -18.11 3.40 11.16
CA SER A 345 -18.44 4.84 11.25
C SER A 345 -19.82 5.10 11.86
N LEU A 346 -20.82 4.28 11.51
CA LEU A 346 -22.14 4.33 12.15
C LEU A 346 -22.05 3.99 13.63
N GLY A 347 -21.28 2.98 14.00
CA GLY A 347 -21.05 2.60 15.39
C GLY A 347 -20.47 3.76 16.22
N LEU A 348 -19.45 4.44 15.69
CA LEU A 348 -18.86 5.61 16.34
C LEU A 348 -19.85 6.78 16.47
N LEU A 349 -20.59 7.09 15.40
CA LEU A 349 -21.57 8.16 15.40
C LEU A 349 -22.72 7.90 16.39
N TYR A 350 -23.23 6.66 16.47
CA TYR A 350 -24.25 6.31 17.44
C TYR A 350 -23.73 6.35 18.90
N ALA A 351 -22.46 6.00 19.12
CA ALA A 351 -21.83 6.15 20.43
C ALA A 351 -21.74 7.64 20.85
N GLU A 352 -21.39 8.53 19.93
CA GLU A 352 -21.40 9.99 20.16
C GLU A 352 -22.82 10.52 20.44
N LEU A 353 -23.81 9.99 19.74
CA LEU A 353 -25.24 10.29 19.99
C LEU A 353 -25.80 9.63 21.26
N LYS A 354 -24.98 8.87 22.01
CA LYS A 354 -25.34 8.13 23.23
C LYS A 354 -26.39 7.02 23.00
N ASP A 355 -26.60 6.61 21.75
CA ASP A 355 -27.38 5.41 21.43
C ASP A 355 -26.47 4.17 21.46
N ASN A 356 -26.19 3.72 22.69
CA ASN A 356 -25.26 2.63 22.92
C ASN A 356 -25.72 1.30 22.31
N ASN A 357 -27.01 1.10 22.10
CA ASN A 357 -27.54 -0.13 21.52
C ASN A 357 -27.22 -0.20 20.03
N GLN A 358 -27.51 0.87 19.29
CA GLN A 358 -27.15 0.96 17.87
C GLN A 358 -25.62 0.94 17.70
N ALA A 359 -24.87 1.68 18.53
CA ALA A 359 -23.41 1.67 18.50
C ALA A 359 -22.85 0.25 18.62
N ALA A 360 -23.29 -0.52 19.62
CA ALA A 360 -22.87 -1.91 19.82
C ALA A 360 -23.19 -2.78 18.61
N SER A 361 -24.40 -2.71 18.08
CA SER A 361 -24.85 -3.48 16.93
C SER A 361 -23.98 -3.22 15.70
N TYR A 362 -23.72 -1.95 15.38
CA TYR A 362 -22.92 -1.58 14.21
C TYR A 362 -21.42 -1.93 14.39
N LEU A 363 -20.84 -1.76 15.56
CA LEU A 363 -19.45 -2.13 15.84
C LEU A 363 -19.23 -3.65 15.73
N GLN A 364 -20.17 -4.45 16.26
CA GLN A 364 -20.12 -5.91 16.09
C GLN A 364 -20.25 -6.34 14.63
N LYS A 365 -21.16 -5.71 13.85
CA LYS A 365 -21.30 -5.97 12.42
C LYS A 365 -20.02 -5.65 11.65
N ALA A 366 -19.38 -4.52 11.93
CA ALA A 366 -18.13 -4.15 11.30
C ALA A 366 -17.05 -5.24 11.50
N PHE A 367 -16.86 -5.73 12.72
CA PHE A 367 -15.92 -6.79 13.00
C PHE A 367 -16.35 -8.15 12.44
N ALA A 368 -17.67 -8.43 12.36
CA ALA A 368 -18.17 -9.66 11.76
C ALA A 368 -17.87 -9.73 10.24
N ILE A 369 -18.01 -8.59 9.56
CA ILE A 369 -17.73 -8.45 8.12
C ILE A 369 -16.21 -8.56 7.87
N ASN A 370 -15.41 -7.85 8.65
CA ASN A 370 -13.96 -7.82 8.49
C ASN A 370 -13.25 -8.03 9.84
N LYS A 371 -12.74 -9.24 10.06
CA LYS A 371 -12.00 -9.59 11.30
C LYS A 371 -10.69 -8.82 11.46
N GLN A 372 -10.12 -8.27 10.39
CA GLN A 372 -8.94 -7.41 10.48
C GLN A 372 -9.26 -6.00 10.98
N ASN A 373 -10.53 -5.60 11.02
CA ASN A 373 -10.94 -4.34 11.62
C ASN A 373 -10.99 -4.45 13.15
N THR A 374 -9.81 -4.61 13.76
CA THR A 374 -9.67 -4.76 15.23
C THR A 374 -10.12 -3.53 15.99
N ARG A 375 -10.12 -2.33 15.37
CA ARG A 375 -10.65 -1.10 15.98
C ARG A 375 -12.15 -1.19 16.25
N ALA A 376 -12.91 -1.89 15.42
CA ALA A 376 -14.36 -2.07 15.64
C ALA A 376 -14.62 -2.90 16.90
N ILE A 377 -13.91 -4.02 17.07
CA ILE A 377 -14.09 -4.87 18.27
C ILE A 377 -13.50 -4.21 19.53
N TYR A 378 -12.41 -3.44 19.40
CA TYR A 378 -11.87 -2.63 20.48
C TYR A 378 -12.91 -1.61 21.00
N ASN A 379 -13.48 -0.79 20.11
CA ASN A 379 -14.48 0.22 20.48
C ASN A 379 -15.75 -0.41 21.03
N TYR A 380 -16.15 -1.58 20.52
CA TYR A 380 -17.24 -2.36 21.13
C TYR A 380 -16.88 -2.77 22.57
N GLY A 381 -15.65 -3.25 22.79
CA GLY A 381 -15.15 -3.63 24.12
C GLY A 381 -15.18 -2.44 25.10
N ILE A 382 -14.70 -1.27 24.68
CA ILE A 382 -14.74 -0.02 25.47
C ILE A 382 -16.19 0.37 25.81
N LEU A 383 -17.11 0.28 24.83
CA LEU A 383 -18.52 0.57 25.03
C LEU A 383 -19.15 -0.38 26.06
N MET A 384 -18.86 -1.68 25.98
CA MET A 384 -19.33 -2.69 26.94
C MET A 384 -18.73 -2.47 28.34
N GLN A 385 -17.45 -2.14 28.42
CA GLN A 385 -16.76 -1.79 29.67
C GLN A 385 -17.42 -0.60 30.35
N GLY A 386 -17.74 0.47 29.60
CA GLY A 386 -18.45 1.63 30.10
C GLY A 386 -19.87 1.33 30.63
N GLN A 387 -20.50 0.28 30.10
CA GLN A 387 -21.79 -0.23 30.56
C GLN A 387 -21.69 -1.28 31.68
N GLN A 388 -20.48 -1.57 32.17
CA GLN A 388 -20.19 -2.62 33.16
C GLN A 388 -20.59 -4.04 32.72
N LYS A 389 -20.69 -4.24 31.39
CA LYS A 389 -20.89 -5.56 30.76
C LYS A 389 -19.54 -6.24 30.59
N TRP A 390 -18.99 -6.68 31.75
CA TRP A 390 -17.60 -7.11 31.87
C TRP A 390 -17.24 -8.32 31.00
N LYS A 391 -18.17 -9.30 30.89
CA LYS A 391 -17.93 -10.52 30.08
C LYS A 391 -17.83 -10.20 28.59
N GLU A 392 -18.72 -9.35 28.10
CA GLU A 392 -18.75 -8.89 26.70
C GLU A 392 -17.50 -8.07 26.36
N ALA A 393 -17.10 -7.16 27.25
CA ALA A 393 -15.88 -6.38 27.09
C ALA A 393 -14.62 -7.27 27.03
N GLU A 394 -14.51 -8.23 27.97
CA GLU A 394 -13.38 -9.18 27.99
C GLU A 394 -13.33 -10.03 26.72
N GLY A 395 -14.48 -10.56 26.29
CA GLY A 395 -14.60 -11.32 25.06
C GLY A 395 -14.20 -10.54 23.82
N ALA A 396 -14.59 -9.24 23.75
CA ALA A 396 -14.23 -8.34 22.68
C ALA A 396 -12.71 -8.11 22.60
N PHE A 397 -12.08 -7.75 23.72
CA PHE A 397 -10.64 -7.52 23.77
C PHE A 397 -9.83 -8.79 23.44
N LYS A 398 -10.24 -9.94 23.97
CA LYS A 398 -9.62 -11.24 23.61
C LYS A 398 -9.76 -11.55 22.11
N SER A 399 -10.90 -11.23 21.51
CA SER A 399 -11.11 -11.41 20.06
C SER A 399 -10.19 -10.48 19.24
N GLY A 400 -9.95 -9.26 19.68
CA GLY A 400 -8.99 -8.36 19.08
C GLY A 400 -7.55 -8.88 19.18
N LEU A 401 -7.16 -9.37 20.36
CA LEU A 401 -5.82 -9.97 20.57
C LEU A 401 -5.61 -11.29 19.82
N ALA A 402 -6.67 -12.04 19.53
CA ALA A 402 -6.57 -13.23 18.68
C ALA A 402 -6.20 -12.89 17.22
N VAL A 403 -6.54 -11.69 16.76
CA VAL A 403 -6.15 -11.17 15.44
C VAL A 403 -4.77 -10.51 15.49
N ASN A 404 -4.53 -9.65 16.48
CA ASN A 404 -3.25 -8.99 16.70
C ASN A 404 -2.85 -9.08 18.18
N ALA A 405 -2.03 -10.09 18.51
CA ALA A 405 -1.58 -10.33 19.89
C ALA A 405 -0.68 -9.19 20.44
N GLN A 406 -0.17 -8.31 19.57
CA GLN A 406 0.71 -7.20 19.94
C GLN A 406 -0.01 -5.84 19.95
N ASP A 407 -1.34 -5.81 19.90
CA ASP A 407 -2.11 -4.56 19.96
C ASP A 407 -2.04 -3.96 21.37
N THR A 408 -1.21 -2.93 21.51
CA THR A 408 -0.93 -2.28 22.79
C THR A 408 -2.15 -1.57 23.37
N ASP A 409 -3.05 -1.03 22.53
CA ASP A 409 -4.28 -0.37 22.98
C ASP A 409 -5.24 -1.40 23.59
N VAL A 410 -5.37 -2.56 22.94
CA VAL A 410 -6.22 -3.65 23.45
C VAL A 410 -5.65 -4.28 24.72
N LEU A 411 -4.33 -4.50 24.79
CA LEU A 411 -3.66 -4.98 26.01
C LEU A 411 -3.85 -4.01 27.17
N TYR A 412 -3.73 -2.70 26.93
CA TYR A 412 -3.98 -1.68 27.93
C TYR A 412 -5.44 -1.73 28.42
N ALA A 413 -6.41 -1.71 27.49
CA ALA A 413 -7.83 -1.74 27.84
C ALA A 413 -8.21 -3.01 28.63
N LEU A 414 -7.67 -4.18 28.24
CA LEU A 414 -7.91 -5.43 28.94
C LEU A 414 -7.28 -5.43 30.35
N SER A 415 -6.08 -4.84 30.50
CA SER A 415 -5.45 -4.70 31.82
C SER A 415 -6.28 -3.81 32.76
N VAL A 416 -6.78 -2.68 32.24
CA VAL A 416 -7.67 -1.76 32.98
C VAL A 416 -8.99 -2.45 33.32
N LEU A 417 -9.58 -3.22 32.40
CA LEU A 417 -10.79 -4.01 32.64
C LEU A 417 -10.61 -4.99 33.81
N TYR A 418 -9.48 -5.71 33.85
CA TYR A 418 -9.19 -6.63 34.96
C TYR A 418 -8.97 -5.90 36.29
N LEU A 419 -8.34 -4.72 36.29
CA LEU A 419 -8.23 -3.90 37.50
C LEU A 419 -9.59 -3.47 38.02
N GLN A 420 -10.50 -3.03 37.17
CA GLN A 420 -11.88 -2.65 37.55
C GLN A 420 -12.68 -3.82 38.12
N GLN A 421 -12.33 -5.04 37.77
CA GLN A 421 -12.94 -6.27 38.31
C GLN A 421 -12.19 -6.83 39.51
N ASN A 422 -11.17 -6.15 40.04
CA ASN A 422 -10.27 -6.63 41.13
C ASN A 422 -9.52 -7.94 40.76
N LYS A 423 -9.35 -8.24 39.48
CA LYS A 423 -8.63 -9.42 38.98
C LYS A 423 -7.13 -9.11 38.80
N GLN A 424 -6.44 -8.86 39.93
CA GLN A 424 -5.05 -8.43 39.98
C GLN A 424 -4.06 -9.34 39.20
N PRO A 425 -4.12 -10.70 39.31
CA PRO A 425 -3.20 -11.56 38.57
C PRO A 425 -3.32 -11.40 37.05
N GLN A 426 -4.56 -11.34 36.53
CA GLN A 426 -4.82 -11.18 35.09
C GLN A 426 -4.40 -9.79 34.61
N ALA A 427 -4.68 -8.74 35.38
CA ALA A 427 -4.24 -7.38 35.08
C ALA A 427 -2.72 -7.29 34.97
N ARG A 428 -2.00 -7.91 35.93
CA ARG A 428 -0.54 -7.93 35.93
C ARG A 428 0.03 -8.71 34.72
N GLN A 429 -0.56 -9.85 34.37
CA GLN A 429 -0.13 -10.65 33.24
C GLN A 429 -0.25 -9.88 31.92
N THR A 430 -1.41 -9.26 31.66
CA THR A 430 -1.63 -8.47 30.43
C THR A 430 -0.78 -7.22 30.38
N ALA A 431 -0.58 -6.54 31.52
CA ALA A 431 0.29 -5.37 31.62
C ALA A 431 1.79 -5.72 31.44
N LEU A 432 2.24 -6.92 31.84
CA LEU A 432 3.59 -7.40 31.55
C LEU A 432 3.81 -7.58 30.06
N GLN A 433 2.84 -8.15 29.33
CA GLN A 433 2.90 -8.25 27.86
C GLN A 433 2.97 -6.85 27.22
N LEU A 434 2.12 -5.93 27.71
CA LEU A 434 2.14 -4.54 27.25
C LEU A 434 3.50 -3.88 27.49
N LYS A 435 4.10 -4.08 28.67
CA LYS A 435 5.41 -3.50 29.03
C LYS A 435 6.54 -4.04 28.17
N GLN A 436 6.50 -5.32 27.78
CA GLN A 436 7.47 -5.89 26.84
C GLN A 436 7.41 -5.23 25.46
N LEU A 437 6.21 -4.85 25.01
CA LEU A 437 6.00 -4.20 23.70
C LEU A 437 6.24 -2.69 23.73
N ALA A 438 5.93 -2.03 24.85
CA ALA A 438 5.99 -0.58 24.98
C ALA A 438 6.55 -0.14 26.34
N PRO A 439 7.82 -0.47 26.68
CA PRO A 439 8.38 -0.26 28.02
C PRO A 439 8.48 1.22 28.41
N ASN A 440 8.69 2.11 27.46
CA ASN A 440 8.92 3.54 27.68
C ASN A 440 7.71 4.42 27.30
N ASN A 441 6.55 3.84 27.06
CA ASN A 441 5.37 4.62 26.71
C ASN A 441 4.79 5.30 27.96
N THR A 442 4.90 6.62 28.01
CA THR A 442 4.45 7.45 29.14
C THR A 442 2.95 7.32 29.42
N ASN A 443 2.13 7.03 28.41
CA ASN A 443 0.68 6.84 28.55
C ASN A 443 0.34 5.61 29.42
N TYR A 444 1.23 4.62 29.49
CA TYR A 444 1.02 3.39 30.24
C TYR A 444 1.73 3.41 31.61
N ALA A 445 2.55 4.43 31.88
CA ALA A 445 3.36 4.52 33.09
C ALA A 445 2.53 4.46 34.41
N ALA A 446 1.33 5.03 34.40
CA ALA A 446 0.43 4.97 35.55
C ALA A 446 -0.03 3.53 35.83
N LEU A 447 -0.40 2.78 34.80
CA LEU A 447 -0.80 1.38 34.90
C LEU A 447 0.37 0.52 35.42
N TYR A 448 1.57 0.73 34.91
CA TYR A 448 2.75 -0.03 35.34
C TYR A 448 3.05 0.20 36.83
N ARG A 449 3.03 1.46 37.26
CA ARG A 449 3.21 1.80 38.69
C ARG A 449 2.15 1.17 39.61
N GLN A 450 0.88 1.22 39.18
CA GLN A 450 -0.23 0.67 39.96
C GLN A 450 -0.10 -0.86 40.14
N LEU A 451 0.49 -1.56 39.18
CA LEU A 451 0.67 -3.01 39.18
C LEU A 451 2.06 -3.46 39.70
N GLY A 452 2.90 -2.52 40.16
CA GLY A 452 4.25 -2.84 40.60
C GLY A 452 5.16 -3.43 39.52
N LEU A 453 5.10 -2.86 38.33
CA LEU A 453 5.86 -3.30 37.15
C LEU A 453 6.94 -2.30 36.77
#